data_63220c453e6f3c79227e046b232160df
#
_entry.id   63220c453e6f3c79227e046b232160df
#
_cell.length_a   1.000
_cell.length_b   1.000
_cell.length_c   1.000
_cell.angle_alpha   90.00
_cell.angle_beta   90.00
_cell.angle_gamma   90.00
#
_symmetry.space_group_name_H-M   'P 1'
#
loop_
_entity.id
_entity.type
_entity.pdbx_description
1 polymer ?
#
loop_
_entity_poly.entity_id
_entity_poly.type
_entity_poly.pdbx_seq_one_letter_code
_entity_poly.pdbx_strand_id
1 'polypeptide(L)'
;ANDNGSLLASLSYLSNNGPIVGNKDVFDRITGTVNADYKVKDWLKFTTNNSFSRYHVQSVSEGSATGSLMLSAIQLDPLTPVTYTPDKLPDTMINYMNQGHTLLQNANGDYYSISPYGDSNNINPYIMRDRGTTKRDGFVFSGSTYLDFTPIKELVITSRLGYRYTYSNSYGYVMPNITCSDLYQDYVSVSATSSNTTYWQWENFANYTKTFADKHNVNVMLG
;
A
#
# COMPACT_ATOMS: atom_id res chain seq x y z
N ALA A 1 -16.94 12.80 27.59
CA ALA A 1 -16.19 13.95 28.07
C ALA A 1 -16.71 14.37 29.45
N ASN A 2 -15.82 14.78 30.30
CA ASN A 2 -16.13 15.40 31.58
C ASN A 2 -15.31 16.69 31.70
N ASP A 3 -15.48 17.41 32.83
CA ASP A 3 -14.76 18.70 33.03
C ASP A 3 -13.23 18.58 33.03
N ASN A 4 -12.71 17.36 33.18
CA ASN A 4 -11.28 17.10 33.27
C ASN A 4 -10.67 16.47 32.00
N GLY A 5 -11.48 16.01 31.06
CA GLY A 5 -10.89 15.42 29.86
C GLY A 5 -11.89 14.95 28.82
N SER A 6 -11.37 14.65 27.64
CA SER A 6 -12.12 14.09 26.54
C SER A 6 -11.43 12.84 25.97
N LEU A 7 -12.23 11.95 25.43
CA LEU A 7 -11.79 10.76 24.70
C LEU A 7 -12.59 10.64 23.41
N LEU A 8 -11.88 10.46 22.31
CA LEU A 8 -12.45 10.11 21.02
C LEU A 8 -11.85 8.79 20.55
N ALA A 9 -12.69 7.82 20.24
CA ALA A 9 -12.28 6.59 19.60
C ALA A 9 -13.06 6.40 18.32
N SER A 10 -12.41 5.97 17.25
CA SER A 10 -13.04 5.64 15.99
C SER A 10 -12.46 4.36 15.39
N LEU A 11 -13.29 3.65 14.63
CA LEU A 11 -12.90 2.48 13.87
C LEU A 11 -13.46 2.64 12.46
N SER A 12 -12.64 2.41 11.45
CA SER A 12 -13.05 2.42 10.05
C SER A 12 -12.54 1.19 9.31
N TYR A 13 -13.31 0.72 8.36
CA TYR A 13 -12.95 -0.33 7.43
C TYR A 13 -13.11 0.18 6.00
N LEU A 14 -12.11 -0.06 5.18
CA LEU A 14 -12.11 0.23 3.76
C LEU A 14 -11.80 -1.06 3.02
N SER A 15 -12.64 -1.42 2.06
CA SER A 15 -12.38 -2.49 1.09
C SER A 15 -12.58 -1.93 -0.31
N ASN A 16 -11.63 -2.16 -1.18
CA ASN A 16 -11.66 -1.69 -2.55
C ASN A 16 -11.10 -2.76 -3.48
N ASN A 17 -11.88 -3.12 -4.49
CA ASN A 17 -11.41 -3.93 -5.62
C ASN A 17 -11.01 -2.97 -6.73
N GLY A 18 -9.80 -3.14 -7.24
CA GLY A 18 -9.31 -2.38 -8.38
C GLY A 18 -10.00 -2.75 -9.70
N PRO A 19 -9.61 -2.15 -10.81
CA PRO A 19 -10.24 -2.35 -12.11
C PRO A 19 -9.96 -3.71 -12.76
N ILE A 20 -9.03 -4.50 -12.18
CA ILE A 20 -8.61 -5.76 -12.80
C ILE A 20 -9.59 -6.87 -12.47
N VAL A 21 -10.16 -7.47 -13.50
CA VAL A 21 -11.13 -8.57 -13.39
C VAL A 21 -10.51 -9.78 -12.70
N GLY A 22 -11.25 -10.44 -11.79
CA GLY A 22 -10.86 -11.68 -11.15
C GLY A 22 -10.29 -11.54 -9.73
N ASN A 23 -10.58 -10.46 -9.03
CA ASN A 23 -10.13 -10.21 -7.65
C ASN A 23 -8.59 -10.32 -7.47
N LYS A 24 -7.86 -9.85 -8.48
CA LYS A 24 -6.39 -9.86 -8.48
C LYS A 24 -5.80 -8.52 -8.02
N ASP A 25 -6.66 -7.55 -7.81
CA ASP A 25 -6.33 -6.19 -7.42
C ASP A 25 -7.26 -5.78 -6.28
N VAL A 26 -6.80 -5.98 -5.04
CA VAL A 26 -7.62 -5.82 -3.82
C VAL A 26 -6.83 -5.00 -2.81
N PHE A 27 -7.52 -4.07 -2.17
CA PHE A 27 -7.00 -3.31 -1.03
C PHE A 27 -8.01 -3.32 0.12
N ASP A 28 -7.61 -3.88 1.24
CA ASP A 28 -8.37 -3.86 2.48
C ASP A 28 -7.61 -3.12 3.57
N ARG A 29 -8.29 -2.29 4.35
CA ARG A 29 -7.68 -1.58 5.48
C ARG A 29 -8.66 -1.42 6.64
N ILE A 30 -8.21 -1.75 7.83
CA ILE A 30 -8.86 -1.39 9.09
C ILE A 30 -8.02 -0.29 9.73
N THR A 31 -8.67 0.78 10.19
CA THR A 31 -8.01 1.88 10.90
C THR A 31 -8.74 2.15 12.20
N GLY A 32 -8.01 2.13 13.30
CA GLY A 32 -8.45 2.57 14.62
C GLY A 32 -7.77 3.88 15.01
N THR A 33 -8.50 4.82 15.59
CA THR A 33 -7.95 6.08 16.11
C THR A 33 -8.43 6.27 17.54
N VAL A 34 -7.50 6.67 18.42
CA VAL A 34 -7.79 7.02 19.82
C VAL A 34 -7.08 8.33 20.13
N ASN A 35 -7.87 9.34 20.43
CA ASN A 35 -7.40 10.63 20.86
C ASN A 35 -7.94 10.91 22.25
N ALA A 36 -7.08 11.31 23.17
CA ALA A 36 -7.48 11.62 24.53
C ALA A 36 -6.73 12.88 25.01
N ASP A 37 -7.41 13.70 25.76
CA ASP A 37 -6.82 14.73 26.57
C ASP A 37 -7.34 14.65 28.00
N TYR A 38 -6.48 14.90 28.95
CA TYR A 38 -6.79 14.84 30.37
C TYR A 38 -6.04 15.90 31.16
N LYS A 39 -6.78 16.70 31.88
CA LYS A 39 -6.24 17.69 32.83
C LYS A 39 -5.91 16.96 34.15
N VAL A 40 -4.65 16.61 34.29
CA VAL A 40 -4.15 15.86 35.47
C VAL A 40 -4.18 16.75 36.71
N LYS A 41 -3.81 18.03 36.52
CA LYS A 41 -3.84 19.12 37.51
C LYS A 41 -4.12 20.42 36.77
N ASP A 42 -4.41 21.50 37.51
CA ASP A 42 -4.63 22.82 36.87
C ASP A 42 -3.44 23.33 36.07
N TRP A 43 -2.25 22.87 36.42
CA TRP A 43 -0.98 23.22 35.79
C TRP A 43 -0.39 22.11 34.91
N LEU A 44 -1.07 20.92 34.78
CA LEU A 44 -0.57 19.79 33.99
C LEU A 44 -1.68 19.17 33.16
N LYS A 45 -1.52 19.21 31.83
CA LYS A 45 -2.40 18.54 30.86
C LYS A 45 -1.63 17.46 30.11
N PHE A 46 -2.25 16.31 29.97
CA PHE A 46 -1.80 15.20 29.13
C PHE A 46 -2.68 15.15 27.89
N THR A 47 -2.07 15.00 26.71
CA THR A 47 -2.79 14.79 25.44
C THR A 47 -2.12 13.68 24.67
N THR A 48 -2.88 12.78 24.08
CA THR A 48 -2.36 11.74 23.20
C THR A 48 -3.27 11.54 21.99
N ASN A 49 -2.65 11.38 20.81
CA ASN A 49 -3.32 11.12 19.56
C ASN A 49 -2.66 9.92 18.91
N ASN A 50 -3.43 8.83 18.71
CA ASN A 50 -2.90 7.59 18.20
C ASN A 50 -3.75 7.09 17.06
N SER A 51 -3.09 6.55 16.04
CA SER A 51 -3.71 5.86 14.92
C SER A 51 -3.01 4.53 14.69
N PHE A 52 -3.80 3.50 14.53
CA PHE A 52 -3.37 2.16 14.16
C PHE A 52 -4.10 1.76 12.88
N SER A 53 -3.38 1.31 11.87
CA SER A 53 -3.98 0.73 10.67
C SER A 53 -3.32 -0.57 10.28
N ARG A 54 -4.13 -1.56 9.93
CA ARG A 54 -3.69 -2.80 9.28
C ARG A 54 -4.25 -2.82 7.88
N TYR A 55 -3.41 -3.19 6.91
CA TYR A 55 -3.82 -3.29 5.52
C TYR A 55 -3.39 -4.61 4.89
N HIS A 56 -4.18 -5.04 3.92
CA HIS A 56 -3.88 -6.12 2.99
C HIS A 56 -3.98 -5.58 1.56
N VAL A 57 -2.98 -5.88 0.74
CA VAL A 57 -2.94 -5.52 -0.69
C VAL A 57 -2.64 -6.78 -1.47
N GLN A 58 -3.44 -7.05 -2.49
CA GLN A 58 -3.08 -7.98 -3.54
C GLN A 58 -3.03 -7.22 -4.85
N SER A 59 -2.00 -7.39 -5.62
CA SER A 59 -1.84 -6.70 -6.89
C SER A 59 -1.21 -7.60 -7.95
N VAL A 60 -1.48 -7.27 -9.19
CA VAL A 60 -0.73 -7.77 -10.35
C VAL A 60 0.34 -6.76 -10.73
N SER A 61 1.32 -7.18 -11.51
CA SER A 61 2.38 -6.30 -11.95
C SER A 61 1.84 -5.22 -12.89
N GLU A 62 1.91 -3.97 -12.45
CA GLU A 62 1.66 -2.76 -13.22
C GLU A 62 3.01 -2.06 -13.46
N GLY A 63 3.85 -2.68 -14.26
CA GLY A 63 5.18 -2.14 -14.58
C GLY A 63 5.17 -1.10 -15.68
N SER A 64 6.33 -0.47 -15.87
CA SER A 64 6.58 0.45 -16.99
C SER A 64 6.62 -0.28 -18.34
N ALA A 65 6.32 0.39 -19.42
CA ALA A 65 6.44 0.12 -20.84
C ALA A 65 6.27 -1.34 -21.35
N THR A 66 6.97 -2.31 -20.80
CA THR A 66 6.81 -3.75 -21.12
C THR A 66 6.41 -4.51 -19.90
N GLY A 67 5.27 -5.20 -19.93
CA GLY A 67 4.81 -6.04 -18.82
C GLY A 67 3.77 -5.39 -17.90
N SER A 68 3.22 -4.23 -18.26
CA SER A 68 2.03 -3.66 -17.64
C SER A 68 0.78 -4.33 -18.21
N LEU A 69 -0.14 -4.74 -17.36
CA LEU A 69 -1.41 -5.33 -17.76
C LEU A 69 -2.26 -4.34 -18.58
N MET A 70 -2.33 -3.09 -18.13
CA MET A 70 -3.11 -2.05 -18.81
C MET A 70 -2.54 -1.71 -20.19
N LEU A 71 -1.21 -1.62 -20.29
CA LEU A 71 -0.56 -1.36 -21.59
C LEU A 71 -0.77 -2.54 -22.53
N SER A 72 -0.62 -3.78 -22.06
CA SER A 72 -0.87 -4.98 -22.84
C SER A 72 -2.32 -5.04 -23.36
N ALA A 73 -3.30 -4.61 -22.55
CA ALA A 73 -4.70 -4.56 -22.98
C ALA A 73 -4.97 -3.55 -24.09
N ILE A 74 -4.16 -2.48 -24.17
CA ILE A 74 -4.29 -1.46 -25.23
C ILE A 74 -3.52 -1.86 -26.49
N GLN A 75 -2.41 -2.56 -26.34
CA GLN A 75 -1.47 -2.87 -27.43
C GLN A 75 -1.75 -4.19 -28.12
N LEU A 76 -2.45 -5.14 -27.48
CA LEU A 76 -2.77 -6.43 -28.09
C LEU A 76 -3.54 -6.21 -29.40
N ASP A 77 -3.11 -6.89 -30.44
CA ASP A 77 -3.78 -6.84 -31.74
C ASP A 77 -5.21 -7.41 -31.64
N PRO A 78 -6.19 -6.86 -32.40
CA PRO A 78 -7.58 -7.27 -32.32
C PRO A 78 -7.88 -8.61 -33.03
N LEU A 79 -6.92 -9.21 -33.71
CA LEU A 79 -7.09 -10.46 -34.47
C LEU A 79 -6.75 -11.68 -33.62
N THR A 80 -5.94 -11.50 -32.58
CA THR A 80 -5.56 -12.59 -31.68
C THR A 80 -6.66 -12.84 -30.65
N PRO A 81 -7.27 -14.07 -30.62
CA PRO A 81 -8.27 -14.39 -29.63
C PRO A 81 -7.62 -14.44 -28.23
N VAL A 82 -8.45 -14.37 -27.17
CA VAL A 82 -7.95 -14.41 -25.80
C VAL A 82 -7.31 -15.76 -25.45
N THR A 83 -7.91 -16.85 -25.91
CA THR A 83 -7.47 -18.24 -25.64
C THR A 83 -7.66 -19.13 -26.84
N TYR A 84 -6.91 -20.25 -26.84
CA TYR A 84 -7.11 -21.37 -27.74
C TYR A 84 -7.39 -22.64 -26.95
N THR A 85 -8.32 -23.45 -27.41
CA THR A 85 -8.51 -24.83 -26.90
C THR A 85 -7.31 -25.70 -27.27
N PRO A 86 -7.01 -26.76 -26.48
CA PRO A 86 -5.85 -27.64 -26.74
C PRO A 86 -5.79 -28.24 -28.14
N ASP A 87 -6.96 -28.48 -28.75
CA ASP A 87 -7.11 -29.08 -30.11
C ASP A 87 -6.95 -28.04 -31.25
N LYS A 88 -6.84 -26.73 -30.94
CA LYS A 88 -6.77 -25.65 -31.91
C LYS A 88 -5.58 -24.74 -31.72
N LEU A 89 -4.52 -25.24 -31.12
CA LEU A 89 -3.30 -24.46 -30.91
C LEU A 89 -2.64 -24.12 -32.26
N PRO A 90 -2.24 -22.86 -32.49
CA PRO A 90 -1.40 -22.47 -33.62
C PRO A 90 -0.02 -23.16 -33.58
N ASP A 91 0.54 -23.45 -34.76
CA ASP A 91 1.87 -24.06 -34.88
C ASP A 91 2.96 -23.29 -34.12
N THR A 92 2.87 -21.97 -34.07
CA THR A 92 3.81 -21.13 -33.32
C THR A 92 3.79 -21.44 -31.83
N MET A 93 2.62 -21.65 -31.25
CA MET A 93 2.48 -22.00 -29.82
C MET A 93 2.91 -23.44 -29.55
N ILE A 94 2.63 -24.36 -30.47
CA ILE A 94 3.13 -25.75 -30.41
C ILE A 94 4.66 -25.78 -30.46
N ASN A 95 5.27 -24.95 -31.30
CA ASN A 95 6.72 -24.83 -31.38
C ASN A 95 7.35 -24.32 -30.07
N TYR A 96 6.71 -23.35 -29.39
CA TYR A 96 7.18 -22.91 -28.06
C TYR A 96 7.15 -24.05 -27.03
N MET A 97 6.10 -24.85 -27.02
CA MET A 97 6.02 -26.02 -26.16
C MET A 97 7.13 -27.04 -26.48
N ASN A 98 7.40 -27.29 -27.77
CA ASN A 98 8.47 -28.19 -28.22
C ASN A 98 9.87 -27.67 -27.85
N GLN A 99 10.03 -26.36 -27.71
CA GLN A 99 11.26 -25.70 -27.21
C GLN A 99 11.38 -25.77 -25.67
N GLY A 100 10.37 -26.26 -24.97
CA GLY A 100 10.38 -26.40 -23.52
C GLY A 100 9.74 -25.23 -22.76
N HIS A 101 9.17 -24.24 -23.43
CA HIS A 101 8.50 -23.14 -22.79
C HIS A 101 7.11 -23.52 -22.27
N THR A 102 6.71 -22.93 -21.17
CA THR A 102 5.40 -23.17 -20.54
C THR A 102 4.37 -22.17 -21.07
N LEU A 103 3.31 -22.68 -21.68
CA LEU A 103 2.12 -21.89 -22.01
C LEU A 103 1.17 -21.88 -20.81
N LEU A 104 0.72 -20.72 -20.39
CA LEU A 104 -0.25 -20.59 -19.32
C LEU A 104 -1.66 -20.97 -19.79
N GLN A 105 -2.40 -21.62 -18.90
CA GLN A 105 -3.79 -22.02 -19.11
C GLN A 105 -4.72 -21.25 -18.16
N ASN A 106 -5.95 -21.05 -18.61
CA ASN A 106 -7.04 -20.61 -17.76
C ASN A 106 -7.59 -21.77 -16.90
N ALA A 107 -8.59 -21.49 -16.08
CA ALA A 107 -9.23 -22.49 -15.21
C ALA A 107 -9.97 -23.61 -15.98
N ASN A 108 -10.29 -23.39 -17.27
CA ASN A 108 -10.96 -24.36 -18.13
C ASN A 108 -9.97 -25.27 -18.86
N GLY A 109 -8.65 -25.01 -18.75
CA GLY A 109 -7.61 -25.72 -19.48
C GLY A 109 -7.29 -25.16 -20.87
N ASP A 110 -7.90 -24.02 -21.25
CA ASP A 110 -7.57 -23.34 -22.51
C ASP A 110 -6.27 -22.55 -22.34
N TYR A 111 -5.44 -22.52 -23.36
CA TYR A 111 -4.19 -21.80 -23.37
C TYR A 111 -4.39 -20.32 -23.71
N TYR A 112 -3.83 -19.43 -22.95
CA TYR A 112 -3.78 -18.01 -23.32
C TYR A 112 -2.97 -17.84 -24.59
N SER A 113 -3.53 -17.06 -25.53
CA SER A 113 -2.91 -16.86 -26.83
C SER A 113 -1.64 -16.03 -26.76
N ILE A 114 -0.73 -16.32 -27.67
CA ILE A 114 0.43 -15.50 -27.98
C ILE A 114 0.20 -14.92 -29.38
N SER A 115 0.29 -13.58 -29.50
CA SER A 115 0.09 -12.93 -30.79
C SER A 115 1.18 -13.31 -31.78
N PRO A 116 0.82 -13.72 -33.00
CA PRO A 116 1.79 -13.96 -34.08
C PRO A 116 2.15 -12.68 -34.82
N TYR A 117 1.50 -11.55 -34.52
CA TYR A 117 1.61 -10.30 -35.30
C TYR A 117 2.51 -9.26 -34.62
N GLY A 118 3.09 -9.58 -33.50
CA GLY A 118 3.82 -8.61 -32.73
C GLY A 118 5.13 -9.07 -32.19
N ASP A 119 5.88 -8.09 -31.80
CA ASP A 119 7.08 -8.20 -31.00
C ASP A 119 6.74 -8.24 -29.49
N SER A 120 7.72 -7.96 -28.68
CA SER A 120 7.65 -7.93 -27.21
C SER A 120 6.56 -7.02 -26.60
N ASN A 121 5.85 -6.23 -27.40
CA ASN A 121 4.82 -5.31 -26.92
C ASN A 121 3.40 -5.88 -27.06
N ASN A 122 3.20 -6.91 -27.88
CA ASN A 122 1.90 -7.52 -28.16
C ASN A 122 1.61 -8.68 -27.19
N ILE A 123 1.53 -8.38 -25.89
CA ILE A 123 1.36 -9.38 -24.84
C ILE A 123 -0.12 -9.54 -24.49
N ASN A 124 -0.57 -10.78 -24.37
CA ASN A 124 -1.91 -11.07 -23.88
C ASN A 124 -2.06 -10.62 -22.41
N PRO A 125 -2.97 -9.68 -22.09
CA PRO A 125 -3.13 -9.15 -20.75
C PRO A 125 -3.55 -10.20 -19.72
N TYR A 126 -4.21 -11.27 -20.14
CA TYR A 126 -4.58 -12.36 -19.23
C TYR A 126 -3.37 -13.19 -18.77
N ILE A 127 -2.34 -13.33 -19.62
CA ILE A 127 -1.06 -13.93 -19.17
C ILE A 127 -0.45 -13.04 -18.08
N MET A 128 -0.42 -11.73 -18.30
CA MET A 128 0.11 -10.79 -17.32
C MET A 128 -0.64 -10.83 -15.99
N ARG A 129 -1.96 -11.00 -16.03
CA ARG A 129 -2.81 -11.13 -14.85
C ARG A 129 -2.57 -12.42 -14.07
N ASP A 130 -2.43 -13.54 -14.78
CA ASP A 130 -2.51 -14.88 -14.17
C ASP A 130 -1.15 -15.56 -13.95
N ARG A 131 -0.07 -15.06 -14.59
CA ARG A 131 1.27 -15.63 -14.40
C ARG A 131 1.80 -15.52 -12.98
N GLY A 132 1.29 -14.59 -12.17
CA GLY A 132 1.76 -14.40 -10.82
C GLY A 132 0.88 -13.46 -10.01
N THR A 133 1.27 -13.27 -8.76
CA THR A 133 0.62 -12.32 -7.87
C THR A 133 1.61 -11.81 -6.83
N THR A 134 1.35 -10.61 -6.32
CA THR A 134 2.04 -10.06 -5.16
C THR A 134 1.01 -9.74 -4.09
N LYS A 135 1.25 -10.23 -2.88
CA LYS A 135 0.47 -9.91 -1.68
C LYS A 135 1.33 -9.15 -0.70
N ARG A 136 0.77 -8.15 -0.08
CA ARG A 136 1.43 -7.36 0.96
C ARG A 136 0.49 -7.18 2.14
N ASP A 137 0.94 -7.60 3.29
CA ASP A 137 0.31 -7.34 4.58
C ASP A 137 1.17 -6.37 5.38
N GLY A 138 0.54 -5.45 6.07
CA GLY A 138 1.29 -4.54 6.90
C GLY A 138 0.43 -3.84 7.92
N PHE A 139 1.11 -3.18 8.86
CA PHE A 139 0.46 -2.28 9.78
C PHE A 139 1.29 -1.03 10.03
N VAL A 140 0.61 0.03 10.37
CA VAL A 140 1.19 1.31 10.75
C VAL A 140 0.60 1.70 12.10
N PHE A 141 1.46 1.94 13.06
CA PHE A 141 1.12 2.59 14.32
C PHE A 141 1.82 3.94 14.34
N SER A 142 1.06 5.02 14.55
CA SER A 142 1.61 6.36 14.64
C SER A 142 0.85 7.18 15.65
N GLY A 143 1.55 8.08 16.30
CA GLY A 143 0.91 8.94 17.26
C GLY A 143 1.83 10.02 17.80
N SER A 144 1.26 10.80 18.69
CA SER A 144 1.98 11.81 19.46
C SER A 144 1.39 11.93 20.86
N THR A 145 2.27 12.16 21.80
CA THR A 145 1.90 12.37 23.21
C THR A 145 2.51 13.68 23.69
N TYR A 146 1.72 14.46 24.40
CA TYR A 146 2.07 15.80 24.88
C TYR A 146 1.90 15.87 26.38
N LEU A 147 2.82 16.54 27.01
CA LEU A 147 2.69 17.00 28.40
C LEU A 147 2.82 18.52 28.38
N ASP A 148 1.74 19.21 28.71
CA ASP A 148 1.71 20.67 28.83
C ASP A 148 1.78 21.04 30.30
N PHE A 149 2.84 21.74 30.66
CA PHE A 149 3.07 22.26 32.01
C PHE A 149 2.87 23.78 32.00
N THR A 150 1.94 24.27 32.80
CA THR A 150 1.55 25.68 32.90
C THR A 150 1.86 26.22 34.30
N PRO A 151 3.13 26.61 34.58
CA PRO A 151 3.52 27.06 35.91
C PRO A 151 2.89 28.40 36.29
N ILE A 152 2.64 29.24 35.29
CA ILE A 152 1.92 30.51 35.41
C ILE A 152 0.99 30.66 34.20
N LYS A 153 -0.04 31.50 34.30
CA LYS A 153 -1.08 31.63 33.26
C LYS A 153 -0.54 32.02 31.88
N GLU A 154 0.56 32.76 31.85
CA GLU A 154 1.18 33.27 30.64
C GLU A 154 2.17 32.32 29.99
N LEU A 155 2.61 31.24 30.70
CA LEU A 155 3.67 30.34 30.21
C LEU A 155 3.17 28.89 30.12
N VAL A 156 3.27 28.32 28.94
CA VAL A 156 3.04 26.88 28.70
C VAL A 156 4.35 26.25 28.21
N ILE A 157 4.82 25.25 28.92
CA ILE A 157 5.97 24.43 28.52
C ILE A 157 5.44 23.08 28.04
N THR A 158 5.71 22.75 26.79
CA THR A 158 5.25 21.52 26.16
C THR A 158 6.41 20.57 25.89
N SER A 159 6.26 19.32 26.36
CA SER A 159 7.11 18.22 25.94
C SER A 159 6.29 17.29 25.05
N ARG A 160 6.73 17.08 23.80
CA ARG A 160 6.05 16.29 22.79
C ARG A 160 6.90 15.11 22.34
N LEU A 161 6.35 13.90 22.38
CA LEU A 161 6.91 12.71 21.77
C LEU A 161 6.04 12.28 20.59
N GLY A 162 6.58 12.37 19.39
CA GLY A 162 6.01 11.81 18.17
C GLY A 162 6.63 10.46 17.86
N TYR A 163 5.83 9.50 17.36
CA TYR A 163 6.32 8.18 17.00
C TYR A 163 5.54 7.58 15.83
N ARG A 164 6.25 6.78 15.04
CA ARG A 164 5.65 5.97 13.98
C ARG A 164 6.42 4.67 13.85
N TYR A 165 5.68 3.58 13.85
CA TYR A 165 6.18 2.26 13.53
C TYR A 165 5.42 1.73 12.31
N THR A 166 6.15 1.30 11.30
CA THR A 166 5.60 0.71 10.06
C THR A 166 6.21 -0.68 9.90
N TYR A 167 5.37 -1.66 9.70
CA TYR A 167 5.76 -3.02 9.33
C TYR A 167 5.05 -3.41 8.04
N SER A 168 5.77 -4.05 7.13
CA SER A 168 5.18 -4.67 5.95
C SER A 168 5.88 -5.96 5.60
N ASN A 169 5.10 -6.96 5.20
CA ASN A 169 5.56 -8.22 4.66
C ASN A 169 4.96 -8.41 3.28
N SER A 170 5.79 -8.62 2.27
CA SER A 170 5.39 -8.82 0.89
C SER A 170 5.84 -10.20 0.43
N TYR A 171 4.95 -10.92 -0.21
CA TYR A 171 5.20 -12.20 -0.84
C TYR A 171 4.68 -12.18 -2.26
N GLY A 172 5.51 -12.61 -3.21
CA GLY A 172 5.14 -12.69 -4.60
C GLY A 172 5.66 -13.95 -5.25
N TYR A 173 4.98 -14.40 -6.29
CA TYR A 173 5.48 -15.46 -7.16
C TYR A 173 5.13 -15.17 -8.62
N VAL A 174 5.95 -15.70 -9.52
CA VAL A 174 5.68 -15.74 -10.96
C VAL A 174 5.92 -17.18 -11.43
N MET A 175 4.92 -17.74 -12.10
CA MET A 175 4.99 -19.08 -12.67
C MET A 175 5.76 -19.08 -13.98
N PRO A 176 6.33 -20.22 -14.42
CA PRO A 176 6.87 -20.35 -15.75
C PRO A 176 5.83 -19.93 -16.79
N ASN A 177 6.23 -19.13 -17.74
CA ASN A 177 5.34 -18.61 -18.78
C ASN A 177 6.13 -18.08 -19.98
N ILE A 178 5.50 -18.08 -21.13
CA ILE A 178 5.94 -17.35 -22.30
C ILE A 178 4.86 -16.33 -22.69
N THR A 179 5.25 -15.11 -22.95
CA THR A 179 4.36 -14.02 -23.32
C THR A 179 4.50 -13.60 -24.79
N CYS A 180 5.71 -13.76 -25.33
CA CYS A 180 6.05 -13.59 -26.74
C CYS A 180 7.40 -14.27 -27.01
N SER A 181 7.87 -14.27 -28.26
CA SER A 181 9.11 -14.93 -28.68
C SER A 181 10.34 -14.60 -27.83
N ASP A 182 10.43 -13.34 -27.36
CA ASP A 182 11.61 -12.80 -26.71
C ASP A 182 11.42 -12.61 -25.18
N LEU A 183 10.23 -12.91 -24.68
CA LEU A 183 9.88 -12.68 -23.26
C LEU A 183 9.25 -13.93 -22.64
N TYR A 184 10.09 -14.73 -22.01
CA TYR A 184 9.69 -15.96 -21.35
C TYR A 184 10.44 -16.15 -20.01
N GLN A 185 9.87 -16.98 -19.18
CA GLN A 185 10.46 -17.41 -17.91
C GLN A 185 10.16 -18.90 -17.74
N ASP A 186 11.19 -19.73 -17.69
CA ASP A 186 11.04 -21.19 -17.62
C ASP A 186 11.14 -21.76 -16.19
N TYR A 187 11.21 -20.91 -15.20
CA TYR A 187 11.29 -21.28 -13.78
C TYR A 187 10.30 -20.50 -12.93
N VAL A 188 9.94 -21.08 -11.78
CA VAL A 188 9.16 -20.38 -10.76
C VAL A 188 10.04 -19.37 -10.06
N SER A 189 9.65 -18.11 -10.09
CA SER A 189 10.28 -17.06 -9.28
C SER A 189 9.43 -16.79 -8.04
N VAL A 190 10.05 -16.76 -6.88
CA VAL A 190 9.42 -16.42 -5.60
C VAL A 190 10.18 -15.28 -4.96
N SER A 191 9.45 -14.30 -4.47
CA SER A 191 10.01 -13.17 -3.73
C SER A 191 9.33 -13.04 -2.38
N ALA A 192 10.12 -12.80 -1.35
CA ALA A 192 9.62 -12.47 -0.02
C ALA A 192 10.43 -11.31 0.54
N THR A 193 9.76 -10.28 1.01
CA THR A 193 10.39 -9.10 1.58
C THR A 193 9.67 -8.73 2.86
N SER A 194 10.44 -8.60 3.95
CA SER A 194 9.96 -8.06 5.23
C SER A 194 10.68 -6.76 5.53
N SER A 195 9.94 -5.74 5.89
CA SER A 195 10.47 -4.42 6.21
C SER A 195 9.82 -3.87 7.46
N ASN A 196 10.63 -3.27 8.31
CA ASN A 196 10.15 -2.47 9.42
C ASN A 196 10.86 -1.12 9.45
N THR A 197 10.15 -0.11 9.89
CA THR A 197 10.69 1.24 10.04
C THR A 197 10.14 1.84 11.32
N THR A 198 11.03 2.37 12.15
CA THR A 198 10.69 3.09 13.36
C THR A 198 11.16 4.53 13.22
N TYR A 199 10.27 5.45 13.51
CA TYR A 199 10.56 6.87 13.61
C TYR A 199 10.08 7.38 14.97
N TRP A 200 10.87 8.22 15.62
CA TRP A 200 10.46 8.96 16.78
C TRP A 200 11.10 10.35 16.77
N GLN A 201 10.41 11.28 17.42
CA GLN A 201 10.84 12.66 17.55
C GLN A 201 10.43 13.19 18.92
N TRP A 202 11.34 13.79 19.64
CA TRP A 202 11.07 14.40 20.92
C TRP A 202 11.40 15.88 20.85
N GLU A 203 10.42 16.70 21.18
CA GLU A 203 10.51 18.15 21.11
C GLU A 203 10.09 18.74 22.44
N ASN A 204 10.77 19.81 22.84
CA ASN A 204 10.45 20.59 24.01
C ASN A 204 10.44 22.06 23.62
N PHE A 205 9.37 22.75 23.94
CA PHE A 205 9.24 24.18 23.66
C PHE A 205 8.39 24.86 24.70
N ALA A 206 8.64 26.17 24.86
CA ALA A 206 7.94 27.04 25.79
C ALA A 206 7.25 28.18 25.02
N ASN A 207 5.99 28.42 25.35
CA ASN A 207 5.19 29.50 24.80
C ASN A 207 4.86 30.50 25.92
N TYR A 208 5.31 31.72 25.76
CA TYR A 208 4.94 32.83 26.66
C TYR A 208 4.03 33.78 25.94
N THR A 209 2.83 34.02 26.48
CA THR A 209 1.84 34.94 25.90
C THR A 209 1.37 35.93 26.99
N LYS A 210 1.54 37.20 26.75
CA LYS A 210 1.08 38.25 27.69
C LYS A 210 0.57 39.47 26.97
N THR A 211 -0.53 40.02 27.49
CA THR A 211 -1.07 41.32 27.10
C THR A 211 -0.57 42.39 28.11
N PHE A 212 0.12 43.41 27.59
CA PHE A 212 0.60 44.54 28.38
C PHE A 212 -0.31 45.74 28.12
N ALA A 213 -0.66 46.43 29.21
CA ALA A 213 -1.47 47.68 29.18
C ALA A 213 -2.78 47.52 28.39
N ASP A 214 -3.38 46.30 28.35
CA ASP A 214 -4.59 45.95 27.63
C ASP A 214 -4.57 46.27 26.11
N LYS A 215 -3.38 46.53 25.54
CA LYS A 215 -3.20 46.98 24.15
C LYS A 215 -2.14 46.19 23.38
N HIS A 216 -1.11 45.70 24.07
CA HIS A 216 0.02 45.07 23.40
C HIS A 216 0.08 43.57 23.71
N ASN A 217 -0.22 42.74 22.71
CA ASN A 217 -0.11 41.29 22.81
C ASN A 217 1.28 40.85 22.39
N VAL A 218 2.02 40.20 23.29
CA VAL A 218 3.33 39.62 23.01
C VAL A 218 3.21 38.11 23.12
N ASN A 219 3.65 37.40 22.07
CA ASN A 219 3.77 35.94 22.04
C ASN A 219 5.22 35.61 21.65
N VAL A 220 5.89 34.83 22.49
CA VAL A 220 7.26 34.38 22.28
C VAL A 220 7.29 32.87 22.44
N MET A 221 7.85 32.20 21.45
CA MET A 221 8.11 30.75 21.50
C MET A 221 9.60 30.49 21.45
N LEU A 222 10.07 29.59 22.31
CA LEU A 222 11.43 29.07 22.35
C LEU A 222 11.36 27.54 22.37
N GLY A 223 12.15 26.87 21.53
CA GLY A 223 12.22 25.42 21.45
C GLY A 223 13.55 24.92 20.94
#